data_bc5a3aa6ebf625417246e9c30547cee1
#
_entry.id   bc5a3aa6ebf625417246e9c30547cee1
#
_cell.length_a   1.000
_cell.length_b   1.000
_cell.length_c   1.000
_cell.angle_alpha   90.00
_cell.angle_beta   90.00
_cell.angle_gamma   90.00
#
_symmetry.space_group_name_H-M   'P 1'
#
loop_
_entity.id
_entity.type
_entity.pdbx_description
1 polymer ?
#
loop_
_entity_poly.entity_id
_entity_poly.type
_entity_poly.pdbx_seq_one_letter_code
_entity_poly.pdbx_strand_id
1 'polypeptide(L)'
;TGFDQPLLQTMYVVKRLAGVQAVQTLSRLNRRATGKARTFVLDFVNQEDDIHKAFKPYYESTPVGENADPHRLNELQHELLQWAIFAPDDVTEFAAVWYKGKREQSASDHRLMNAVLDAVVQRFRERSEEDQEAFRGQLTAFRNLYAFLSQIIPYQDSELEKFYTFVRNLISKLPPPGDGR
;
A
#
# COMPACT_ATOMS: atom_id res chain seq x y z
N THR A 1 -11.97 8.25 24.74
CA THR A 1 -12.86 9.25 24.22
C THR A 1 -12.09 10.57 24.14
N GLY A 2 -12.10 11.28 23.02
CA GLY A 2 -11.55 12.63 22.89
C GLY A 2 -10.02 12.77 22.72
N PHE A 3 -9.22 11.71 22.87
CA PHE A 3 -7.78 11.80 22.63
C PHE A 3 -7.51 11.84 21.12
N ASP A 4 -7.01 12.97 20.65
CA ASP A 4 -6.65 13.21 19.27
C ASP A 4 -5.20 13.70 19.19
N GLN A 5 -4.30 12.83 18.75
CA GLN A 5 -2.89 13.16 18.59
C GLN A 5 -2.40 12.64 17.23
N PRO A 6 -2.34 13.50 16.20
CA PRO A 6 -1.92 13.11 14.86
C PRO A 6 -0.50 12.55 14.79
N LEU A 7 0.39 13.03 15.68
CA LEU A 7 1.80 12.59 15.75
C LEU A 7 2.01 11.29 16.52
N LEU A 8 0.94 10.66 17.02
CA LEU A 8 1.06 9.39 17.73
C LEU A 8 1.64 8.31 16.79
N GLN A 9 2.81 7.80 17.12
CA GLN A 9 3.53 6.81 16.31
C GLN A 9 3.55 5.42 16.94
N THR A 10 3.45 5.32 18.26
CA THR A 10 3.53 4.05 18.97
C THR A 10 2.38 3.92 19.95
N MET A 11 1.81 2.72 20.01
CA MET A 11 0.76 2.37 20.97
C MET A 11 1.12 1.07 21.67
N TYR A 12 1.07 1.08 23.00
CA TYR A 12 1.17 -0.13 23.82
C TYR A 12 -0.22 -0.54 24.27
N VAL A 13 -0.64 -1.75 23.88
CA VAL A 13 -1.95 -2.29 24.23
C VAL A 13 -1.78 -3.27 25.40
N VAL A 14 -2.30 -2.90 26.56
CA VAL A 14 -2.21 -3.68 27.81
C VAL A 14 -3.57 -4.15 28.31
N LYS A 15 -4.62 -3.99 27.49
CA LYS A 15 -5.97 -4.44 27.81
C LYS A 15 -6.60 -5.14 26.62
N ARG A 16 -7.58 -6.00 26.92
CA ARG A 16 -8.33 -6.68 25.86
C ARG A 16 -9.13 -5.69 25.01
N LEU A 17 -8.99 -5.81 23.71
CA LEU A 17 -9.74 -5.05 22.71
C LEU A 17 -10.59 -6.04 21.92
N ALA A 18 -11.86 -5.70 21.67
CA ALA A 18 -12.76 -6.53 20.88
C ALA A 18 -13.70 -5.67 20.01
N GLY A 19 -14.10 -6.19 18.86
CA GLY A 19 -15.07 -5.59 17.96
C GLY A 19 -14.75 -4.12 17.65
N VAL A 20 -15.76 -3.27 17.67
CA VAL A 20 -15.67 -1.83 17.38
C VAL A 20 -14.59 -1.11 18.21
N GLN A 21 -14.38 -1.53 19.46
CA GLN A 21 -13.40 -0.90 20.34
C GLN A 21 -11.96 -1.13 19.85
N ALA A 22 -11.65 -2.30 19.29
CA ALA A 22 -10.34 -2.58 18.70
C ALA A 22 -10.09 -1.63 17.51
N VAL A 23 -11.06 -1.54 16.61
CA VAL A 23 -10.98 -0.66 15.44
C VAL A 23 -10.82 0.80 15.83
N GLN A 24 -11.68 1.31 16.71
CA GLN A 24 -11.62 2.71 17.17
C GLN A 24 -10.33 3.06 17.91
N THR A 25 -9.73 2.10 18.61
CA THR A 25 -8.49 2.33 19.36
C THR A 25 -7.29 2.31 18.42
N LEU A 26 -7.17 1.31 17.58
CA LEU A 26 -6.01 1.12 16.70
C LEU A 26 -5.99 2.12 15.52
N SER A 27 -7.16 2.47 14.97
CA SER A 27 -7.26 3.47 13.89
C SER A 27 -6.78 4.88 14.28
N ARG A 28 -6.63 5.17 15.57
CA ARG A 28 -6.04 6.43 16.03
C ARG A 28 -4.58 6.61 15.63
N LEU A 29 -3.85 5.49 15.44
CA LEU A 29 -2.49 5.52 14.92
C LEU A 29 -2.43 5.87 13.43
N ASN A 30 -3.51 5.68 12.68
CA ASN A 30 -3.53 5.82 11.23
C ASN A 30 -3.70 7.27 10.74
N ARG A 31 -3.73 8.24 11.63
CA ARG A 31 -3.84 9.65 11.26
C ARG A 31 -2.56 10.10 10.59
N ARG A 32 -2.70 10.71 9.42
CA ARG A 32 -1.58 11.27 8.66
C ARG A 32 -1.12 12.57 9.32
N ALA A 33 0.19 12.73 9.48
CA ALA A 33 0.82 13.95 9.91
C ALA A 33 2.18 14.12 9.24
N THR A 34 2.57 15.36 9.00
CA THR A 34 3.89 15.68 8.45
C THR A 34 4.98 15.15 9.37
N GLY A 35 5.94 14.39 8.81
CA GLY A 35 7.02 13.79 9.60
C GLY A 35 6.69 12.44 10.25
N LYS A 36 5.46 11.94 10.10
CA LYS A 36 5.05 10.62 10.59
C LYS A 36 5.22 9.57 9.49
N ALA A 37 6.32 8.84 9.54
CA ALA A 37 6.68 7.85 8.52
C ALA A 37 6.21 6.43 8.85
N ARG A 38 6.17 6.05 10.14
CA ARG A 38 5.84 4.69 10.60
C ARG A 38 5.02 4.74 11.87
N THR A 39 4.19 3.70 12.07
CA THR A 39 3.43 3.49 13.31
C THR A 39 3.67 2.08 13.82
N PHE A 40 3.70 1.93 15.14
CA PHE A 40 3.90 0.65 15.80
C PHE A 40 2.81 0.40 16.84
N VAL A 41 2.27 -0.82 16.82
CA VAL A 41 1.44 -1.33 17.91
C VAL A 41 2.17 -2.49 18.58
N LEU A 42 2.36 -2.39 19.87
CA LEU A 42 2.83 -3.50 20.68
C LEU A 42 1.68 -3.96 21.56
N ASP A 43 1.13 -5.12 21.23
CA ASP A 43 0.01 -5.71 21.96
C ASP A 43 0.49 -6.85 22.85
N PHE A 44 0.14 -6.79 24.15
CA PHE A 44 0.56 -7.77 25.15
C PHE A 44 -0.57 -8.71 25.59
N VAL A 45 -1.79 -8.47 25.11
CA VAL A 45 -2.98 -9.12 25.67
C VAL A 45 -3.86 -9.78 24.63
N ASN A 46 -3.93 -9.22 23.42
CA ASN A 46 -4.84 -9.70 22.39
C ASN A 46 -4.14 -10.69 21.45
N GLN A 47 -4.89 -11.68 21.01
CA GLN A 47 -4.43 -12.58 19.95
C GLN A 47 -4.66 -11.90 18.59
N GLU A 48 -3.79 -12.19 17.65
CA GLU A 48 -3.87 -11.64 16.28
C GLU A 48 -5.23 -11.93 15.63
N ASP A 49 -5.73 -13.16 15.78
CA ASP A 49 -7.04 -13.57 15.26
C ASP A 49 -8.22 -12.76 15.83
N ASP A 50 -8.16 -12.35 17.09
CA ASP A 50 -9.22 -11.54 17.71
C ASP A 50 -9.24 -10.13 17.14
N ILE A 51 -8.06 -9.58 16.85
CA ILE A 51 -7.92 -8.28 16.20
C ILE A 51 -8.39 -8.37 14.73
N HIS A 52 -7.98 -9.40 13.99
CA HIS A 52 -8.47 -9.67 12.63
C HIS A 52 -10.00 -9.77 12.56
N LYS A 53 -10.62 -10.55 13.44
CA LYS A 53 -12.08 -10.67 13.51
C LYS A 53 -12.77 -9.34 13.81
N ALA A 54 -12.16 -8.48 14.64
CA ALA A 54 -12.71 -7.18 14.97
C ALA A 54 -12.72 -6.23 13.76
N PHE A 55 -11.73 -6.34 12.90
CA PHE A 55 -11.61 -5.51 11.71
C PHE A 55 -12.39 -6.04 10.51
N LYS A 56 -12.66 -7.35 10.44
CA LYS A 56 -13.33 -8.01 9.32
C LYS A 56 -14.59 -7.31 8.82
N PRO A 57 -15.56 -6.87 9.66
CA PRO A 57 -16.77 -6.19 9.18
C PRO A 57 -16.50 -4.87 8.45
N TYR A 58 -15.37 -4.23 8.74
CA TYR A 58 -15.00 -2.94 8.12
C TYR A 58 -14.30 -3.12 6.77
N TYR A 59 -13.86 -4.36 6.45
CA TYR A 59 -13.32 -4.71 5.13
C TYR A 59 -14.41 -5.15 4.19
N GLU A 60 -15.35 -5.92 4.69
CA GLU A 60 -16.49 -6.42 3.92
C GLU A 60 -17.39 -5.30 3.41
N SER A 61 -17.39 -4.13 4.07
CA SER A 61 -18.14 -2.94 3.65
C SER A 61 -17.38 -2.04 2.66
N THR A 62 -16.10 -2.30 2.42
CA THR A 62 -15.32 -1.63 1.38
C THR A 62 -15.34 -2.55 0.15
N PRO A 63 -15.39 -2.03 -1.12
CA PRO A 63 -15.38 -2.87 -2.31
C PRO A 63 -14.08 -3.68 -2.53
N VAL A 64 -13.25 -3.80 -1.52
CA VAL A 64 -12.19 -4.79 -1.37
C VAL A 64 -12.83 -6.04 -0.76
N GLY A 65 -13.68 -6.71 -1.58
CA GLY A 65 -14.33 -7.96 -1.18
C GLY A 65 -13.30 -9.06 -0.93
N GLU A 66 -13.61 -9.84 0.09
CA GLU A 66 -13.05 -11.16 0.42
C GLU A 66 -11.53 -11.22 0.64
N ASN A 67 -11.18 -11.42 1.91
CA ASN A 67 -9.90 -11.85 2.45
C ASN A 67 -8.78 -10.80 2.52
N ALA A 68 -8.65 -10.18 3.69
CA ALA A 68 -7.38 -9.60 4.14
C ALA A 68 -6.36 -10.72 4.45
N ASP A 69 -6.16 -11.62 3.49
CA ASP A 69 -5.19 -12.69 3.55
C ASP A 69 -3.84 -12.16 3.03
N PRO A 70 -2.77 -12.26 3.82
CA PRO A 70 -1.43 -11.95 3.33
C PRO A 70 -1.06 -12.72 2.06
N HIS A 71 -1.59 -13.94 1.88
CA HIS A 71 -1.39 -14.71 0.65
C HIS A 71 -1.99 -14.01 -0.58
N ARG A 72 -3.15 -13.36 -0.43
CA ARG A 72 -3.76 -12.62 -1.54
C ARG A 72 -2.91 -11.45 -2.02
N LEU A 73 -2.11 -10.86 -1.15
CA LEU A 73 -1.18 -9.80 -1.52
C LEU A 73 -0.09 -10.30 -2.48
N ASN A 74 0.47 -11.49 -2.20
CA ASN A 74 1.46 -12.13 -3.07
C ASN A 74 0.83 -12.57 -4.40
N GLU A 75 -0.40 -13.06 -4.38
CA GLU A 75 -1.14 -13.40 -5.59
C GLU A 75 -1.36 -12.17 -6.48
N LEU A 76 -1.84 -11.05 -5.91
CA LEU A 76 -2.03 -9.80 -6.63
C LEU A 76 -0.71 -9.25 -7.20
N GLN A 77 0.40 -9.37 -6.45
CA GLN A 77 1.71 -9.01 -6.96
C GLN A 77 2.08 -9.87 -8.18
N HIS A 78 1.87 -11.18 -8.10
CA HIS A 78 2.14 -12.10 -9.20
C HIS A 78 1.25 -11.82 -10.42
N GLU A 79 -0.06 -11.64 -10.20
CA GLU A 79 -1.01 -11.28 -11.25
C GLU A 79 -0.61 -9.98 -11.96
N LEU A 80 -0.19 -8.95 -11.21
CA LEU A 80 0.27 -7.68 -11.77
C LEU A 80 1.51 -7.84 -12.65
N LEU A 81 2.45 -8.70 -12.26
CA LEU A 81 3.64 -8.98 -13.07
C LEU A 81 3.31 -9.77 -14.35
N GLN A 82 2.27 -10.60 -14.34
CA GLN A 82 1.83 -11.36 -15.53
C GLN A 82 1.33 -10.46 -16.67
N TRP A 83 0.86 -9.24 -16.36
CA TRP A 83 0.48 -8.28 -17.41
C TRP A 83 1.65 -7.84 -18.31
N ALA A 84 2.88 -8.03 -17.85
CA ALA A 84 4.10 -7.60 -18.56
C ALA A 84 4.07 -6.11 -18.98
N ILE A 85 3.33 -5.29 -18.25
CA ILE A 85 3.32 -3.82 -18.40
C ILE A 85 4.53 -3.22 -17.68
N PHE A 86 4.95 -3.85 -16.59
CA PHE A 86 6.23 -3.58 -15.92
C PHE A 86 6.91 -4.88 -15.49
N ALA A 87 8.19 -4.83 -15.25
CA ALA A 87 9.02 -5.95 -14.84
C ALA A 87 9.58 -5.73 -13.41
N PRO A 88 10.07 -6.78 -12.73
CA PRO A 88 10.77 -6.65 -11.45
C PRO A 88 11.93 -5.66 -11.48
N ASP A 89 12.62 -5.56 -12.63
CA ASP A 89 13.73 -4.62 -12.83
C ASP A 89 13.26 -3.16 -12.77
N ASP A 90 12.09 -2.83 -13.34
CA ASP A 90 11.50 -1.49 -13.26
C ASP A 90 11.26 -1.10 -11.78
N VAL A 91 10.76 -2.05 -10.97
CA VAL A 91 10.53 -1.85 -9.53
C VAL A 91 11.84 -1.64 -8.79
N THR A 92 12.84 -2.45 -9.09
CA THR A 92 14.17 -2.41 -8.44
C THR A 92 14.88 -1.09 -8.75
N GLU A 93 14.90 -0.68 -10.02
CA GLU A 93 15.53 0.56 -10.47
C GLU A 93 14.87 1.79 -9.83
N PHE A 94 13.54 1.83 -9.82
CA PHE A 94 12.78 2.89 -9.16
C PHE A 94 13.08 2.94 -7.65
N ALA A 95 13.03 1.78 -6.97
CA ALA A 95 13.23 1.69 -5.54
C ALA A 95 14.65 2.06 -5.12
N ALA A 96 15.66 1.69 -5.90
CA ALA A 96 17.05 2.04 -5.64
C ALA A 96 17.26 3.56 -5.51
N VAL A 97 16.51 4.33 -6.29
CA VAL A 97 16.53 5.80 -6.22
C VAL A 97 15.61 6.34 -5.14
N TRP A 98 14.39 5.79 -5.05
CA TRP A 98 13.39 6.26 -4.07
C TRP A 98 13.88 6.18 -2.63
N TYR A 99 14.58 5.09 -2.28
CA TYR A 99 15.08 4.86 -0.92
C TYR A 99 16.42 5.51 -0.62
N LYS A 100 17.05 6.22 -1.57
CA LYS A 100 18.12 7.16 -1.24
C LYS A 100 17.60 8.21 -0.27
N GLY A 101 18.41 8.62 0.69
CA GLY A 101 18.03 9.69 1.61
C GLY A 101 17.58 10.95 0.86
N LYS A 102 16.51 11.60 1.29
CA LYS A 102 15.98 12.81 0.61
C LYS A 102 17.02 13.90 0.38
N ARG A 103 18.06 13.96 1.20
CA ARG A 103 19.18 14.91 1.03
C ARG A 103 20.21 14.46 0.00
N GLU A 104 20.17 13.21 -0.41
CA GLU A 104 21.10 12.59 -1.36
C GLU A 104 20.48 12.48 -2.76
N GLN A 105 19.16 12.70 -2.87
CA GLN A 105 18.48 12.67 -4.15
C GLN A 105 18.80 13.94 -4.95
N SER A 106 19.34 13.72 -6.14
CA SER A 106 19.67 14.76 -7.11
C SER A 106 18.55 14.96 -8.15
N ALA A 107 18.66 16.01 -8.95
CA ALA A 107 17.74 16.23 -10.09
C ALA A 107 17.84 15.09 -11.13
N SER A 108 18.99 14.42 -11.24
CA SER A 108 19.16 13.23 -12.10
C SER A 108 18.41 12.01 -11.54
N ASP A 109 18.37 11.84 -10.23
CA ASP A 109 17.61 10.77 -9.59
C ASP A 109 16.10 10.91 -9.85
N HIS A 110 15.56 12.13 -9.74
CA HIS A 110 14.16 12.39 -10.07
C HIS A 110 13.85 12.15 -11.56
N ARG A 111 14.77 12.47 -12.47
CA ARG A 111 14.61 12.16 -13.89
C ARG A 111 14.59 10.65 -14.14
N LEU A 112 15.46 9.91 -13.48
CA LEU A 112 15.52 8.44 -13.60
C LEU A 112 14.22 7.80 -13.14
N MET A 113 13.73 8.14 -11.93
CA MET A 113 12.44 7.64 -11.44
C MET A 113 11.30 7.95 -12.39
N ASN A 114 11.28 9.17 -12.93
CA ASN A 114 10.26 9.56 -13.91
C ASN A 114 10.38 8.78 -15.22
N ALA A 115 11.59 8.55 -15.72
CA ALA A 115 11.81 7.80 -16.95
C ALA A 115 11.34 6.35 -16.82
N VAL A 116 11.60 5.69 -15.69
CA VAL A 116 11.10 4.33 -15.41
C VAL A 116 9.58 4.31 -15.44
N LEU A 117 8.92 5.22 -14.72
CA LEU A 117 7.46 5.26 -14.69
C LEU A 117 6.85 5.65 -16.05
N ASP A 118 7.47 6.56 -16.79
CA ASP A 118 7.00 7.00 -18.11
C ASP A 118 7.07 5.86 -19.12
N ALA A 119 8.12 5.02 -19.09
CA ALA A 119 8.23 3.81 -19.91
C ALA A 119 7.10 2.81 -19.59
N VAL A 120 6.76 2.64 -18.33
CA VAL A 120 5.64 1.78 -17.91
C VAL A 120 4.30 2.35 -18.36
N VAL A 121 4.09 3.65 -18.23
CA VAL A 121 2.87 4.34 -18.70
C VAL A 121 2.72 4.20 -20.22
N GLN A 122 3.81 4.22 -20.98
CA GLN A 122 3.76 4.00 -22.42
C GLN A 122 3.29 2.58 -22.75
N ARG A 123 3.87 1.54 -22.11
CA ARG A 123 3.44 0.14 -22.28
C ARG A 123 1.98 -0.09 -21.84
N PHE A 124 1.52 0.62 -20.81
CA PHE A 124 0.13 0.62 -20.39
C PHE A 124 -0.81 1.19 -21.46
N ARG A 125 -0.44 2.31 -22.10
CA ARG A 125 -1.26 2.95 -23.16
C ARG A 125 -1.41 2.09 -24.41
N GLU A 126 -0.49 1.18 -24.66
CA GLU A 126 -0.53 0.23 -25.78
C GLU A 126 -1.53 -0.92 -25.57
N ARG A 127 -2.11 -1.05 -24.37
CA ARG A 127 -3.13 -2.05 -24.06
C ARG A 127 -4.52 -1.59 -24.47
N SER A 128 -5.44 -2.55 -24.66
CA SER A 128 -6.85 -2.24 -24.86
C SER A 128 -7.43 -1.45 -23.66
N GLU A 129 -8.51 -0.71 -23.88
CA GLU A 129 -9.19 0.02 -22.80
C GLU A 129 -9.66 -0.93 -21.69
N GLU A 130 -10.16 -2.12 -22.05
CA GLU A 130 -10.59 -3.15 -21.12
C GLU A 130 -9.41 -3.64 -20.26
N ASP A 131 -8.25 -3.92 -20.87
CA ASP A 131 -7.04 -4.32 -20.16
C ASP A 131 -6.51 -3.20 -19.25
N GLN A 132 -6.56 -1.96 -19.71
CA GLN A 132 -6.16 -0.79 -18.92
C GLN A 132 -7.01 -0.64 -17.67
N GLU A 133 -8.33 -0.84 -17.79
CA GLU A 133 -9.25 -0.76 -16.65
C GLU A 133 -9.03 -1.91 -15.66
N ALA A 134 -8.90 -3.15 -16.17
CA ALA A 134 -8.62 -4.33 -15.36
C ALA A 134 -7.29 -4.20 -14.60
N PHE A 135 -6.22 -3.80 -15.29
CA PHE A 135 -4.91 -3.57 -14.68
C PHE A 135 -4.95 -2.48 -13.61
N ARG A 136 -5.62 -1.37 -13.87
CA ARG A 136 -5.81 -0.28 -12.92
C ARG A 136 -6.58 -0.74 -11.68
N GLY A 137 -7.60 -1.58 -11.87
CA GLY A 137 -8.36 -2.21 -10.79
C GLY A 137 -7.46 -3.05 -9.88
N GLN A 138 -6.62 -3.89 -10.47
CA GLN A 138 -5.67 -4.74 -9.72
C GLN A 138 -4.59 -3.92 -8.99
N LEU A 139 -4.02 -2.87 -9.62
CA LEU A 139 -3.09 -1.95 -8.96
C LEU A 139 -3.73 -1.30 -7.72
N THR A 140 -4.99 -0.89 -7.86
CA THR A 140 -5.74 -0.26 -6.77
C THR A 140 -6.04 -1.26 -5.65
N ALA A 141 -6.43 -2.49 -6.01
CA ALA A 141 -6.66 -3.57 -5.04
C ALA A 141 -5.38 -3.90 -4.26
N PHE A 142 -4.25 -4.08 -4.94
CA PHE A 142 -2.95 -4.32 -4.31
C PHE A 142 -2.58 -3.17 -3.35
N ARG A 143 -2.63 -1.92 -3.83
CA ARG A 143 -2.32 -0.74 -3.01
C ARG A 143 -3.17 -0.67 -1.75
N ASN A 144 -4.47 -0.91 -1.88
CA ASN A 144 -5.40 -0.81 -0.75
C ASN A 144 -5.16 -1.95 0.25
N LEU A 145 -4.98 -3.17 -0.24
CA LEU A 145 -4.72 -4.33 0.60
C LEU A 145 -3.38 -4.19 1.34
N TYR A 146 -2.31 -3.77 0.66
CA TYR A 146 -1.01 -3.53 1.31
C TYR A 146 -1.11 -2.42 2.36
N ALA A 147 -1.68 -1.27 1.98
CA ALA A 147 -1.84 -0.14 2.90
C ALA A 147 -2.62 -0.52 4.15
N PHE A 148 -3.54 -1.45 4.02
CA PHE A 148 -4.32 -1.99 5.10
C PHE A 148 -3.50 -2.98 5.97
N LEU A 149 -2.95 -4.03 5.35
CA LEU A 149 -2.19 -5.06 6.06
C LEU A 149 -0.97 -4.48 6.79
N SER A 150 -0.28 -3.50 6.20
CA SER A 150 0.87 -2.83 6.82
C SER A 150 0.52 -2.03 8.09
N GLN A 151 -0.76 -1.79 8.36
CA GLN A 151 -1.23 -1.14 9.59
C GLN A 151 -1.49 -2.14 10.72
N ILE A 152 -1.66 -3.41 10.40
CA ILE A 152 -2.10 -4.45 11.34
C ILE A 152 -0.97 -5.44 11.60
N ILE A 153 -0.25 -5.80 10.56
CA ILE A 153 0.83 -6.78 10.63
C ILE A 153 2.16 -6.02 10.50
N PRO A 154 3.14 -6.24 11.38
CA PRO A 154 4.48 -5.70 11.18
C PRO A 154 5.13 -6.43 10.00
N TYR A 155 4.78 -6.02 8.79
CA TYR A 155 5.38 -6.53 7.57
C TYR A 155 6.83 -6.07 7.49
N GLN A 156 7.77 -7.02 7.49
CA GLN A 156 9.20 -6.77 7.30
C GLN A 156 9.68 -7.22 5.90
N ASP A 157 8.76 -7.35 4.95
CA ASP A 157 9.12 -7.72 3.59
C ASP A 157 9.53 -6.46 2.80
N SER A 158 10.85 -6.27 2.67
CA SER A 158 11.43 -5.13 1.95
C SER A 158 11.08 -5.12 0.46
N GLU A 159 10.91 -6.29 -0.17
CA GLU A 159 10.58 -6.39 -1.59
C GLU A 159 9.12 -5.99 -1.82
N LEU A 160 8.24 -6.41 -0.94
CA LEU A 160 6.83 -6.02 -1.00
C LEU A 160 6.64 -4.52 -0.71
N GLU A 161 7.45 -3.92 0.17
CA GLU A 161 7.45 -2.47 0.42
C GLU A 161 7.92 -1.68 -0.80
N LYS A 162 8.97 -2.15 -1.49
CA LYS A 162 9.43 -1.56 -2.75
C LYS A 162 8.36 -1.62 -3.82
N PHE A 163 7.74 -2.78 -3.98
CA PHE A 163 6.66 -2.99 -4.93
C PHE A 163 5.46 -2.07 -4.65
N TYR A 164 5.03 -1.98 -3.40
CA TYR A 164 3.96 -1.05 -2.99
C TYR A 164 4.30 0.41 -3.31
N THR A 165 5.53 0.82 -3.02
CA THR A 165 5.99 2.18 -3.28
C THR A 165 5.97 2.48 -4.78
N PHE A 166 6.44 1.55 -5.60
CA PHE A 166 6.38 1.64 -7.05
C PHE A 166 4.93 1.74 -7.55
N VAL A 167 4.06 0.80 -7.16
CA VAL A 167 2.64 0.77 -7.54
C VAL A 167 1.93 2.08 -7.18
N ARG A 168 2.15 2.60 -5.98
CA ARG A 168 1.55 3.87 -5.54
C ARG A 168 1.95 5.05 -6.43
N ASN A 169 3.21 5.13 -6.82
CA ASN A 169 3.70 6.19 -7.71
C ASN A 169 3.22 5.97 -9.15
N LEU A 170 3.18 4.74 -9.63
CA LEU A 170 2.64 4.41 -10.95
C LEU A 170 1.17 4.83 -11.07
N ILE A 171 0.31 4.46 -10.12
CA ILE A 171 -1.11 4.86 -10.13
C ILE A 171 -1.27 6.36 -10.28
N SER A 172 -0.43 7.17 -9.63
CA SER A 172 -0.52 8.63 -9.71
C SER A 172 -0.12 9.20 -11.07
N LYS A 173 0.60 8.43 -11.89
CA LYS A 173 1.05 8.82 -13.24
C LYS A 173 0.19 8.25 -14.37
N LEU A 174 -0.62 7.22 -14.09
CA LEU A 174 -1.50 6.68 -15.11
C LEU A 174 -2.52 7.74 -15.57
N PRO A 175 -2.83 7.81 -16.87
CA PRO A 175 -3.85 8.72 -17.39
C PRO A 175 -5.21 8.42 -16.72
N PRO A 176 -6.10 9.40 -16.61
CA PRO A 176 -7.44 9.16 -16.07
C PRO A 176 -8.21 8.14 -16.93
N PRO A 177 -9.19 7.43 -16.34
CA PRO A 177 -10.07 6.54 -17.11
C PRO A 177 -10.78 7.31 -18.22
N GLY A 178 -10.78 6.78 -19.45
CA GLY A 178 -11.51 7.38 -20.59
C GLY A 178 -10.75 8.45 -21.36
N ASP A 179 -9.47 8.70 -21.09
CA ASP A 179 -8.62 9.63 -21.87
C ASP A 179 -7.94 8.92 -23.06
N GLY A 180 -8.65 7.99 -23.67
CA GLY A 180 -8.28 7.37 -24.94
C GLY A 180 -8.66 8.27 -26.11
N ARG A 181 -7.86 9.33 -26.37
CA ARG A 181 -7.82 10.03 -27.65
C ARG A 181 -6.42 10.02 -28.21
#